data_968fc0db154f9252d8f9c5c3c8c94e41
#
_entry.id   968fc0db154f9252d8f9c5c3c8c94e41
#
_cell.length_a   1.000
_cell.length_b   1.000
_cell.length_c   1.000
_cell.angle_alpha   90.00
_cell.angle_beta   90.00
_cell.angle_gamma   90.00
#
_symmetry.space_group_name_H-M   'P 1'
#
loop_
_entity.id
_entity.type
_entity.pdbx_description
1 polymer ?
#
loop_
_entity_poly.entity_id
_entity_poly.type
_entity_poly.pdbx_seq_one_letter_code
_entity_poly.pdbx_strand_id
1 'polypeptide(L)'
;STLKPVGQGKLISIDRTDRKSYVIETEFDASAVDAPSGLAIENISCDASAVIRGCTVRYNRARSLLLSTLGDVLVENCDFKSQMSGINVSGDANFWFESGPTRNIVIRNNRFEDLGIGGNGPMPVLLVDPVLPVMGNDFYYHDKIVFTGNHISTFDSHLVYARSVRSIEVSDNEFIDSGNYRPLFPNLSAIDLQSCENVKIEGNDFAGWKEDATVSLHNCIHVKNDSGLKVVDSPNPYFERR
;
A
#
# COMPACT_ATOMS: atom_id res chain seq x y z
N SER A 1 7.67 -10.31 14.35
CA SER A 1 8.42 -10.43 13.07
C SER A 1 8.16 -9.21 12.21
N THR A 2 9.20 -8.59 11.68
CA THR A 2 9.13 -7.45 10.75
C THR A 2 9.02 -7.91 9.29
N LEU A 3 9.08 -9.22 9.03
CA LEU A 3 9.24 -9.83 7.71
C LEU A 3 10.48 -9.32 6.95
N LYS A 4 11.50 -8.86 7.67
CA LYS A 4 12.80 -8.48 7.10
C LYS A 4 13.47 -9.71 6.48
N PRO A 5 13.96 -9.64 5.23
CA PRO A 5 14.71 -10.74 4.64
C PRO A 5 15.92 -11.11 5.50
N VAL A 6 16.08 -12.39 5.79
CA VAL A 6 17.19 -12.94 6.61
C VAL A 6 18.16 -13.77 5.80
N GLY A 7 17.81 -14.11 4.57
CA GLY A 7 18.68 -14.83 3.65
C GLY A 7 18.00 -15.15 2.33
N GLN A 8 18.79 -15.68 1.42
CA GLN A 8 18.35 -16.13 0.10
C GLN A 8 19.16 -17.36 -0.31
N GLY A 9 18.53 -18.30 -0.97
CA GLY A 9 19.19 -19.50 -1.49
C GLY A 9 18.34 -20.15 -2.57
N LYS A 10 18.93 -21.08 -3.32
CA LYS A 10 18.19 -21.87 -4.28
C LYS A 10 17.42 -22.98 -3.60
N LEU A 11 16.26 -23.28 -4.15
CA LEU A 11 15.52 -24.48 -3.81
C LEU A 11 16.25 -25.70 -4.40
N ILE A 12 16.53 -26.69 -3.55
CA ILE A 12 17.15 -27.97 -3.95
C ILE A 12 16.07 -29.03 -4.14
N SER A 13 15.21 -29.21 -3.14
CA SER A 13 14.10 -30.17 -3.20
C SER A 13 12.88 -29.71 -2.42
N ILE A 14 11.71 -30.23 -2.80
CA ILE A 14 10.47 -30.13 -2.05
C ILE A 14 9.86 -31.51 -1.96
N ASP A 15 9.73 -32.04 -0.77
CA ASP A 15 9.12 -33.34 -0.50
C ASP A 15 7.88 -33.18 0.34
N ARG A 16 6.74 -33.68 -0.17
CA ARG A 16 5.49 -33.63 0.57
C ARG A 16 5.46 -34.73 1.63
N THR A 17 5.31 -34.33 2.90
CA THR A 17 5.27 -35.27 4.03
C THR A 17 3.85 -35.68 4.42
N ASP A 18 2.90 -34.76 4.26
CA ASP A 18 1.46 -35.03 4.47
C ASP A 18 0.57 -34.10 3.60
N ARG A 19 -0.73 -34.01 3.92
CA ARG A 19 -1.68 -33.22 3.13
C ARG A 19 -1.34 -31.73 3.06
N LYS A 20 -0.68 -31.18 4.08
CA LYS A 20 -0.42 -29.74 4.25
C LYS A 20 1.02 -29.40 4.59
N SER A 21 1.88 -30.40 4.71
CA SER A 21 3.25 -30.22 5.16
C SER A 21 4.24 -30.69 4.11
N TYR A 22 5.34 -29.95 4.01
CA TYR A 22 6.42 -30.21 3.07
C TYR A 22 7.76 -30.07 3.81
N VAL A 23 8.73 -30.86 3.40
CA VAL A 23 10.13 -30.63 3.69
C VAL A 23 10.76 -29.91 2.52
N ILE A 24 11.38 -28.78 2.77
CA ILE A 24 12.03 -27.94 1.77
C ILE A 24 13.53 -27.94 2.07
N GLU A 25 14.32 -28.34 1.10
CA GLU A 25 15.78 -28.23 1.16
C GLU A 25 16.25 -27.07 0.30
N THR A 26 17.08 -26.18 0.87
CA THR A 26 17.59 -24.99 0.21
C THR A 26 19.10 -24.85 0.43
N GLU A 27 19.78 -24.08 -0.41
CA GLU A 27 21.18 -23.69 -0.19
C GLU A 27 21.37 -22.77 1.04
N PHE A 28 20.28 -22.16 1.53
CA PHE A 28 20.29 -21.28 2.70
C PHE A 28 20.10 -22.09 3.97
N ASP A 29 21.04 -21.99 4.91
CA ASP A 29 20.93 -22.61 6.23
C ASP A 29 20.01 -21.79 7.16
N ALA A 30 18.74 -22.16 7.21
CA ALA A 30 17.75 -21.53 8.07
C ALA A 30 17.97 -21.83 9.57
N SER A 31 18.75 -22.85 9.93
CA SER A 31 18.99 -23.21 11.34
C SER A 31 19.83 -22.17 12.09
N ALA A 32 20.61 -21.38 11.35
CA ALA A 32 21.40 -20.28 11.91
C ALA A 32 20.58 -19.00 12.22
N VAL A 33 19.29 -18.98 11.86
CA VAL A 33 18.44 -17.82 12.07
C VAL A 33 17.64 -17.97 13.35
N ASP A 34 17.82 -17.04 14.28
CA ASP A 34 16.97 -16.95 15.48
C ASP A 34 15.59 -16.42 15.12
N ALA A 35 14.66 -17.32 14.85
CA ALA A 35 13.30 -17.03 14.47
C ALA A 35 12.28 -17.88 15.23
N PRO A 36 12.06 -17.61 16.54
CA PRO A 36 11.17 -18.42 17.37
C PRO A 36 9.72 -18.48 16.85
N SER A 37 9.30 -17.48 16.08
CA SER A 37 7.97 -17.43 15.44
C SER A 37 7.92 -18.12 14.07
N GLY A 38 9.04 -18.72 13.61
CA GLY A 38 9.15 -19.28 12.27
C GLY A 38 9.62 -18.28 11.22
N LEU A 39 9.81 -18.77 10.01
CA LEU A 39 10.21 -18.00 8.83
C LEU A 39 9.13 -18.10 7.76
N ALA A 40 8.91 -17.01 7.03
CA ALA A 40 8.17 -17.04 5.77
C ALA A 40 9.15 -17.26 4.61
N ILE A 41 8.75 -18.03 3.61
CA ILE A 41 9.51 -18.28 2.39
C ILE A 41 8.73 -17.75 1.22
N GLU A 42 9.41 -16.99 0.37
CA GLU A 42 8.86 -16.47 -0.87
C GLU A 42 9.68 -16.93 -2.08
N ASN A 43 9.01 -17.32 -3.15
CA ASN A 43 9.67 -17.63 -4.42
C ASN A 43 9.84 -16.36 -5.25
N ILE A 44 11.02 -15.76 -5.20
CA ILE A 44 11.36 -14.52 -5.89
C ILE A 44 11.75 -14.72 -7.37
N SER A 45 11.73 -15.94 -7.89
CA SER A 45 12.04 -16.22 -9.30
C SER A 45 10.82 -16.16 -10.22
N CYS A 46 9.61 -16.05 -9.66
CA CYS A 46 8.35 -16.06 -10.40
C CYS A 46 7.61 -14.72 -10.33
N ASP A 47 8.31 -13.63 -9.99
CA ASP A 47 7.70 -12.31 -9.93
C ASP A 47 7.34 -11.78 -11.31
N ALA A 48 6.11 -11.30 -11.44
CA ALA A 48 5.60 -10.75 -12.68
C ALA A 48 5.64 -9.22 -12.68
N SER A 49 6.14 -8.62 -13.76
CA SER A 49 5.89 -7.23 -14.07
C SER A 49 4.57 -7.07 -14.80
N ALA A 50 3.88 -5.94 -14.59
CA ALA A 50 2.57 -5.70 -15.19
C ALA A 50 2.43 -4.26 -15.70
N VAL A 51 1.76 -4.11 -16.86
CA VAL A 51 1.27 -2.84 -17.36
C VAL A 51 -0.24 -2.91 -17.48
N ILE A 52 -0.94 -2.10 -16.69
CA ILE A 52 -2.40 -1.97 -16.69
C ILE A 52 -2.71 -0.59 -17.26
N ARG A 53 -3.26 -0.54 -18.48
CA ARG A 53 -3.43 0.72 -19.22
C ARG A 53 -4.80 0.77 -19.91
N GLY A 54 -5.46 1.93 -19.81
CA GLY A 54 -6.72 2.20 -20.52
C GLY A 54 -7.87 1.27 -20.09
N CYS A 55 -7.82 0.75 -18.85
CA CYS A 55 -8.81 -0.19 -18.33
C CYS A 55 -9.89 0.54 -17.55
N THR A 56 -11.11 -0.01 -17.56
CA THR A 56 -12.21 0.44 -16.71
C THR A 56 -12.58 -0.67 -15.74
N VAL A 57 -12.46 -0.39 -14.42
CA VAL A 57 -12.81 -1.32 -13.34
C VAL A 57 -13.87 -0.65 -12.47
N ARG A 58 -15.11 -1.10 -12.59
CA ARG A 58 -16.25 -0.46 -11.93
C ARG A 58 -17.19 -1.47 -11.28
N TYR A 59 -17.85 -1.02 -10.21
CA TYR A 59 -18.96 -1.71 -9.53
C TYR A 59 -18.59 -3.05 -8.87
N ASN A 60 -17.32 -3.32 -8.68
CA ASN A 60 -16.89 -4.46 -7.88
C ASN A 60 -17.02 -4.15 -6.38
N ARG A 61 -17.33 -5.18 -5.58
CA ARG A 61 -17.53 -5.05 -4.14
C ARG A 61 -16.23 -4.80 -3.38
N ALA A 62 -15.11 -5.36 -3.85
CA ALA A 62 -13.80 -5.20 -3.23
C ALA A 62 -13.04 -3.99 -3.83
N ARG A 63 -11.74 -3.90 -3.56
CA ARG A 63 -10.81 -2.96 -4.20
C ARG A 63 -10.76 -3.17 -5.71
N SER A 64 -10.43 -2.11 -6.47
CA SER A 64 -10.31 -2.23 -7.93
C SER A 64 -9.09 -3.05 -8.33
N LEU A 65 -7.94 -2.83 -7.67
CA LEU A 65 -6.71 -3.62 -7.87
C LEU A 65 -6.10 -4.02 -6.53
N LEU A 66 -5.47 -5.20 -6.52
CA LEU A 66 -4.56 -5.65 -5.46
C LEU A 66 -3.20 -5.90 -6.10
N LEU A 67 -2.18 -5.22 -5.61
CA LEU A 67 -0.82 -5.30 -6.12
C LEU A 67 0.11 -5.87 -5.05
N SER A 68 0.77 -6.99 -5.36
CA SER A 68 1.74 -7.65 -4.49
C SER A 68 2.73 -8.44 -5.35
N THR A 69 3.77 -7.78 -5.86
CA THR A 69 4.82 -8.40 -6.67
C THR A 69 6.12 -7.63 -6.56
N LEU A 70 7.24 -8.30 -6.66
CA LEU A 70 8.57 -7.69 -6.76
C LEU A 70 8.88 -7.16 -8.17
N GLY A 71 8.07 -7.50 -9.18
CA GLY A 71 8.19 -6.95 -10.52
C GLY A 71 7.75 -5.49 -10.62
N ASP A 72 8.11 -4.84 -11.71
CA ASP A 72 7.68 -3.47 -12.00
C ASP A 72 6.20 -3.43 -12.37
N VAL A 73 5.43 -2.53 -11.75
CA VAL A 73 4.01 -2.34 -12.07
C VAL A 73 3.75 -0.90 -12.52
N LEU A 74 3.10 -0.77 -13.67
CA LEU A 74 2.59 0.49 -14.17
C LEU A 74 1.07 0.43 -14.32
N VAL A 75 0.36 1.34 -13.64
CA VAL A 75 -1.09 1.53 -13.76
C VAL A 75 -1.33 2.93 -14.31
N GLU A 76 -1.83 3.04 -15.53
CA GLU A 76 -2.00 4.36 -16.15
C GLU A 76 -3.25 4.48 -17.05
N ASN A 77 -3.82 5.68 -17.09
CA ASN A 77 -4.95 6.02 -17.96
C ASN A 77 -6.15 5.08 -17.76
N CYS A 78 -6.43 4.68 -16.52
CA CYS A 78 -7.53 3.80 -16.15
C CYS A 78 -8.63 4.55 -15.40
N ASP A 79 -9.85 3.99 -15.43
CA ASP A 79 -11.01 4.46 -14.66
C ASP A 79 -11.36 3.46 -13.56
N PHE A 80 -11.44 3.94 -12.32
CA PHE A 80 -11.71 3.12 -11.14
C PHE A 80 -12.92 3.61 -10.36
N LYS A 81 -13.84 2.68 -10.05
CA LYS A 81 -14.97 2.90 -9.15
C LYS A 81 -15.34 1.60 -8.45
N SER A 82 -14.99 1.45 -7.19
CA SER A 82 -15.25 0.24 -6.39
C SER A 82 -15.81 0.59 -5.01
N GLN A 83 -16.40 -0.40 -4.34
CA GLN A 83 -16.97 -0.17 -3.01
C GLN A 83 -15.91 -0.06 -1.90
N MET A 84 -14.72 -0.62 -2.11
CA MET A 84 -13.59 -0.48 -1.20
C MET A 84 -12.53 0.45 -1.81
N SER A 85 -11.27 0.33 -1.39
CA SER A 85 -10.16 1.14 -1.91
C SER A 85 -9.98 1.01 -3.43
N GLY A 86 -9.44 2.03 -4.07
CA GLY A 86 -9.10 2.00 -5.48
C GLY A 86 -7.99 1.00 -5.74
N ILE A 87 -6.81 1.28 -5.26
CA ILE A 87 -5.65 0.40 -5.39
C ILE A 87 -5.15 0.05 -4.00
N ASN A 88 -5.02 -1.25 -3.73
CA ASN A 88 -4.41 -1.78 -2.52
C ASN A 88 -3.05 -2.39 -2.87
N VAL A 89 -1.99 -1.88 -2.25
CA VAL A 89 -0.65 -2.45 -2.29
C VAL A 89 -0.45 -3.17 -0.96
N SER A 90 -0.35 -4.48 -1.01
CA SER A 90 -0.33 -5.32 0.18
C SER A 90 0.76 -6.36 0.09
N GLY A 91 0.99 -7.05 1.19
CA GLY A 91 1.75 -8.28 1.32
C GLY A 91 1.35 -8.91 2.64
N ASP A 92 1.10 -10.21 2.64
CA ASP A 92 0.61 -10.93 3.81
C ASP A 92 1.22 -12.31 3.92
N ALA A 93 2.25 -12.44 4.71
CA ALA A 93 2.84 -13.72 5.06
C ALA A 93 2.25 -14.35 6.35
N ASN A 94 1.20 -13.75 6.93
CA ASN A 94 0.66 -14.18 8.24
C ASN A 94 -0.70 -14.86 8.16
N PHE A 95 -1.56 -14.42 7.27
CA PHE A 95 -2.96 -14.86 7.23
C PHE A 95 -3.36 -15.45 5.88
N TRP A 96 -3.20 -14.70 4.78
CA TRP A 96 -3.56 -15.16 3.44
C TRP A 96 -2.39 -15.84 2.73
N PHE A 97 -1.17 -15.58 3.16
CA PHE A 97 0.07 -16.03 2.49
C PHE A 97 0.14 -15.54 1.04
N GLU A 98 -0.29 -14.31 0.83
CA GLU A 98 -0.27 -13.64 -0.47
C GLU A 98 0.98 -12.81 -0.58
N SER A 99 1.97 -13.28 -1.32
CA SER A 99 3.18 -12.58 -1.75
C SER A 99 3.87 -11.68 -0.71
N GLY A 100 5.05 -11.26 -1.03
CA GLY A 100 5.88 -10.40 -0.23
C GLY A 100 5.82 -8.92 -0.61
N PRO A 101 6.93 -8.23 -0.45
CA PRO A 101 7.03 -6.80 -0.70
C PRO A 101 6.88 -6.44 -2.18
N THR A 102 6.65 -5.15 -2.45
CA THR A 102 6.72 -4.60 -3.80
C THR A 102 7.98 -3.76 -3.96
N ARG A 103 8.50 -3.66 -5.19
CA ARG A 103 9.75 -2.95 -5.47
C ARG A 103 9.55 -1.62 -6.20
N ASN A 104 8.71 -1.60 -7.23
CA ASN A 104 8.51 -0.40 -8.03
C ASN A 104 7.09 -0.36 -8.61
N ILE A 105 6.25 0.50 -8.04
CA ILE A 105 4.87 0.69 -8.46
C ILE A 105 4.70 2.15 -8.89
N VAL A 106 4.20 2.35 -10.11
CA VAL A 106 3.84 3.65 -10.66
C VAL A 106 2.35 3.66 -11.00
N ILE A 107 1.60 4.57 -10.38
CA ILE A 107 0.16 4.77 -10.57
C ILE A 107 -0.02 6.20 -11.06
N ARG A 108 -0.33 6.38 -12.35
CA ARG A 108 -0.37 7.72 -12.94
C ARG A 108 -1.51 7.96 -13.92
N ASN A 109 -1.97 9.20 -13.98
CA ASN A 109 -2.97 9.66 -14.98
C ASN A 109 -4.25 8.81 -14.96
N ASN A 110 -4.65 8.30 -13.80
CA ASN A 110 -5.88 7.54 -13.64
C ASN A 110 -7.00 8.43 -13.12
N ARG A 111 -8.24 7.98 -13.32
CA ARG A 111 -9.43 8.57 -12.74
C ARG A 111 -10.00 7.65 -11.67
N PHE A 112 -10.24 8.22 -10.50
CA PHE A 112 -10.87 7.54 -9.36
C PHE A 112 -12.18 8.27 -9.02
N GLU A 113 -13.26 7.50 -8.86
CA GLU A 113 -14.60 8.05 -8.63
C GLU A 113 -15.29 7.31 -7.48
N ASP A 114 -15.74 8.05 -6.45
CA ASP A 114 -16.56 7.58 -5.33
C ASP A 114 -16.16 6.20 -4.78
N LEU A 115 -14.95 6.10 -4.32
CA LEU A 115 -14.40 4.89 -3.70
C LEU A 115 -14.72 4.87 -2.20
N GLY A 116 -14.65 3.68 -1.58
CA GLY A 116 -14.73 3.56 -0.13
C GLY A 116 -16.14 3.59 0.45
N ILE A 117 -17.17 3.34 -0.34
CA ILE A 117 -18.58 3.29 0.11
C ILE A 117 -18.83 2.10 1.07
N GLY A 118 -18.04 1.05 0.96
CA GLY A 118 -18.17 -0.19 1.74
C GLY A 118 -16.84 -0.60 2.38
N GLY A 119 -16.93 -1.62 3.24
CA GLY A 119 -15.77 -2.14 3.98
C GLY A 119 -15.95 -2.03 5.49
N ASN A 120 -15.01 -2.60 6.25
CA ASN A 120 -15.04 -2.63 7.72
C ASN A 120 -14.21 -1.51 8.36
N GLY A 121 -13.72 -0.57 7.58
CA GLY A 121 -12.88 0.55 8.02
C GLY A 121 -12.65 1.53 6.88
N PRO A 122 -11.77 2.52 7.07
CA PRO A 122 -11.42 3.49 6.04
C PRO A 122 -10.86 2.80 4.80
N MET A 123 -11.33 3.21 3.64
CA MET A 123 -10.93 2.64 2.34
C MET A 123 -10.40 3.75 1.44
N PRO A 124 -9.15 4.20 1.66
CA PRO A 124 -8.56 5.27 0.85
C PRO A 124 -8.42 4.88 -0.63
N VAL A 125 -8.24 5.87 -1.47
CA VAL A 125 -8.04 5.68 -2.92
C VAL A 125 -6.79 4.84 -3.18
N LEU A 126 -5.68 5.21 -2.51
CA LEU A 126 -4.46 4.41 -2.44
C LEU A 126 -4.29 3.89 -1.01
N LEU A 127 -4.31 2.58 -0.86
CA LEU A 127 -4.07 1.88 0.39
C LEU A 127 -2.78 1.07 0.28
N VAL A 128 -1.76 1.44 1.03
CA VAL A 128 -0.50 0.68 1.14
C VAL A 128 -0.40 0.14 2.56
N ASP A 129 -0.89 -1.08 2.76
CA ASP A 129 -1.06 -1.66 4.09
C ASP A 129 -0.57 -3.12 4.13
N PRO A 130 0.75 -3.33 4.28
CA PRO A 130 1.28 -4.67 4.47
C PRO A 130 0.88 -5.21 5.85
N VAL A 131 0.54 -6.51 5.91
CA VAL A 131 0.20 -7.18 7.17
C VAL A 131 1.51 -7.54 7.90
N LEU A 132 1.98 -6.61 8.71
CA LEU A 132 3.22 -6.77 9.48
C LEU A 132 2.90 -7.04 10.95
N PRO A 133 3.43 -8.13 11.54
CA PRO A 133 3.26 -8.42 12.98
C PRO A 133 3.86 -7.34 13.87
N VAL A 134 4.94 -6.72 13.45
CA VAL A 134 5.62 -5.62 14.15
C VAL A 134 6.14 -4.62 13.12
N MET A 135 5.88 -3.35 13.34
CA MET A 135 6.50 -2.26 12.58
C MET A 135 7.95 -2.09 13.04
N GLY A 136 8.90 -2.18 12.10
CA GLY A 136 10.32 -1.90 12.35
C GLY A 136 10.68 -0.49 11.91
N ASN A 137 11.67 0.12 12.60
CA ASN A 137 12.21 1.41 12.20
C ASN A 137 13.47 1.27 11.32
N ASP A 138 13.97 0.05 11.17
CA ASP A 138 15.23 -0.27 10.47
C ASP A 138 14.99 -1.01 9.14
N PHE A 139 13.73 -1.23 8.78
CA PHE A 139 13.34 -1.96 7.57
C PHE A 139 12.01 -1.46 7.03
N TYR A 140 12.00 -1.13 5.73
CA TYR A 140 10.79 -0.80 4.99
C TYR A 140 10.35 -2.00 4.17
N TYR A 141 9.07 -2.39 4.30
CA TYR A 141 8.54 -3.57 3.63
C TYR A 141 8.42 -3.34 2.11
N HIS A 142 7.83 -2.23 1.70
CA HIS A 142 7.76 -1.84 0.29
C HIS A 142 8.91 -0.88 -0.06
N ASP A 143 9.36 -0.89 -1.33
CA ASP A 143 10.46 -0.04 -1.77
C ASP A 143 9.95 1.28 -2.35
N LYS A 144 9.50 1.31 -3.60
CA LYS A 144 9.12 2.55 -4.28
C LYS A 144 7.68 2.53 -4.75
N ILE A 145 6.93 3.59 -4.39
CA ILE A 145 5.56 3.82 -4.83
C ILE A 145 5.43 5.27 -5.30
N VAL A 146 4.95 5.45 -6.54
CA VAL A 146 4.67 6.75 -7.14
C VAL A 146 3.19 6.84 -7.50
N PHE A 147 2.50 7.82 -6.93
CA PHE A 147 1.09 8.14 -7.16
C PHE A 147 1.01 9.57 -7.69
N THR A 148 0.90 9.73 -9.03
CA THR A 148 1.11 11.04 -9.67
C THR A 148 0.13 11.32 -10.81
N GLY A 149 -0.26 12.59 -10.98
CA GLY A 149 -1.06 13.04 -12.10
C GLY A 149 -2.47 12.43 -12.16
N ASN A 150 -3.00 11.91 -11.05
CA ASN A 150 -4.31 11.27 -11.02
C ASN A 150 -5.41 12.32 -10.75
N HIS A 151 -6.59 12.07 -11.30
CA HIS A 151 -7.80 12.82 -11.01
C HIS A 151 -8.68 12.02 -10.04
N ILE A 152 -8.88 12.54 -8.85
CA ILE A 152 -9.60 11.87 -7.76
C ILE A 152 -10.84 12.68 -7.40
N SER A 153 -12.03 12.16 -7.71
CA SER A 153 -13.32 12.71 -7.30
C SER A 153 -14.03 11.73 -6.36
N THR A 154 -13.94 11.98 -5.06
CA THR A 154 -14.52 11.10 -4.03
C THR A 154 -15.06 11.92 -2.85
N PHE A 155 -15.64 11.26 -1.86
CA PHE A 155 -16.41 11.92 -0.80
C PHE A 155 -15.79 11.78 0.60
N ASP A 156 -15.01 10.73 0.86
CA ASP A 156 -14.45 10.51 2.21
C ASP A 156 -13.15 11.28 2.41
N SER A 157 -12.84 11.59 3.66
CA SER A 157 -11.69 12.43 3.97
C SER A 157 -10.35 11.76 3.70
N HIS A 158 -10.29 10.44 3.77
CA HIS A 158 -9.06 9.66 3.69
C HIS A 158 -8.75 9.24 2.25
N LEU A 159 -7.72 9.82 1.66
CA LEU A 159 -7.37 9.64 0.25
C LEU A 159 -6.20 8.70 0.02
N VAL A 160 -5.13 8.89 0.79
CA VAL A 160 -3.90 8.10 0.69
C VAL A 160 -3.48 7.63 2.07
N TYR A 161 -3.31 6.32 2.20
CA TYR A 161 -2.68 5.71 3.36
C TYR A 161 -1.49 4.88 2.92
N ALA A 162 -0.35 5.06 3.58
CA ALA A 162 0.79 4.19 3.36
C ALA A 162 1.59 3.97 4.64
N ARG A 163 2.08 2.75 4.83
CA ARG A 163 3.01 2.42 5.91
C ARG A 163 4.14 1.52 5.43
N SER A 164 5.30 1.68 6.04
CA SER A 164 6.49 0.89 5.80
C SER A 164 6.95 0.92 4.33
N VAL A 165 7.10 2.14 3.79
CA VAL A 165 7.56 2.38 2.41
C VAL A 165 8.86 3.16 2.42
N ARG A 166 9.88 2.69 1.69
CA ARG A 166 11.20 3.34 1.60
C ARG A 166 11.18 4.61 0.77
N SER A 167 10.36 4.67 -0.26
CA SER A 167 10.22 5.86 -1.10
C SER A 167 8.78 6.01 -1.57
N ILE A 168 8.11 7.07 -1.14
CA ILE A 168 6.74 7.34 -1.55
C ILE A 168 6.61 8.75 -2.12
N GLU A 169 6.04 8.84 -3.31
CA GLU A 169 5.73 10.09 -3.98
C GLU A 169 4.21 10.20 -4.22
N VAL A 170 3.62 11.29 -3.74
CA VAL A 170 2.24 11.70 -4.01
C VAL A 170 2.32 13.07 -4.66
N SER A 171 2.24 13.14 -5.98
CA SER A 171 2.53 14.39 -6.71
C SER A 171 1.55 14.66 -7.84
N ASP A 172 1.33 15.94 -8.13
CA ASP A 172 0.57 16.42 -9.29
C ASP A 172 -0.85 15.81 -9.41
N ASN A 173 -1.45 15.39 -8.30
CA ASN A 173 -2.81 14.87 -8.29
C ASN A 173 -3.82 15.98 -8.07
N GLU A 174 -5.01 15.84 -8.66
CA GLU A 174 -6.15 16.69 -8.43
C GLU A 174 -7.15 15.97 -7.51
N PHE A 175 -7.52 16.61 -6.40
CA PHE A 175 -8.47 16.08 -5.42
C PHE A 175 -9.74 16.94 -5.37
N ILE A 176 -10.89 16.30 -5.59
CA ILE A 176 -12.21 16.95 -5.65
C ILE A 176 -13.17 16.23 -4.71
N ASP A 177 -13.85 16.98 -3.83
CA ASP A 177 -14.97 16.44 -3.08
C ASP A 177 -16.17 16.26 -4.02
N SER A 178 -16.57 15.03 -4.24
CA SER A 178 -17.69 14.71 -5.13
C SER A 178 -19.03 15.18 -4.57
N GLY A 179 -19.16 15.33 -3.26
CA GLY A 179 -20.42 15.66 -2.59
C GLY A 179 -21.51 14.59 -2.72
N ASN A 180 -21.23 13.44 -3.36
CA ASN A 180 -22.23 12.43 -3.65
C ASN A 180 -22.68 11.65 -2.40
N TYR A 181 -21.81 11.55 -1.40
CA TYR A 181 -22.06 10.82 -0.15
C TYR A 181 -21.54 11.62 1.04
N ARG A 182 -22.06 11.28 2.23
CA ARG A 182 -21.49 11.82 3.47
C ARG A 182 -20.18 11.10 3.79
N PRO A 183 -19.14 11.79 4.28
CA PRO A 183 -17.94 11.17 4.75
C PRO A 183 -18.23 10.13 5.82
N LEU A 184 -17.64 8.94 5.69
CA LEU A 184 -17.72 7.88 6.69
C LEU A 184 -16.68 8.09 7.80
N PHE A 185 -15.55 8.67 7.45
CA PHE A 185 -14.41 8.91 8.34
C PHE A 185 -13.93 10.37 8.25
N PRO A 186 -14.76 11.36 8.67
CA PRO A 186 -14.49 12.78 8.42
C PRO A 186 -13.28 13.34 9.17
N ASN A 187 -12.84 12.66 10.22
CA ASN A 187 -11.73 13.13 11.08
C ASN A 187 -10.36 12.56 10.69
N LEU A 188 -10.27 11.78 9.62
CA LEU A 188 -9.00 11.24 9.16
C LEU A 188 -8.28 12.23 8.24
N SER A 189 -6.96 12.20 8.30
CA SER A 189 -6.12 12.98 7.39
C SER A 189 -6.31 12.56 5.94
N ALA A 190 -6.24 13.50 5.02
CA ALA A 190 -6.34 13.23 3.59
C ALA A 190 -5.19 12.34 3.11
N ILE A 191 -3.99 12.62 3.59
CA ILE A 191 -2.80 11.79 3.39
C ILE A 191 -2.29 11.38 4.76
N ASP A 192 -2.13 10.09 5.01
CA ASP A 192 -1.60 9.53 6.24
C ASP A 192 -0.46 8.56 5.91
N LEU A 193 0.75 8.93 6.29
CA LEU A 193 1.97 8.16 6.05
C LEU A 193 2.60 7.76 7.38
N GLN A 194 2.89 6.47 7.53
CA GLN A 194 3.45 5.92 8.77
C GLN A 194 4.71 5.11 8.50
N SER A 195 5.78 5.42 9.23
CA SER A 195 7.08 4.74 9.09
C SER A 195 7.52 4.66 7.63
N CYS A 196 7.52 5.80 6.95
CA CYS A 196 7.97 5.94 5.57
C CYS A 196 9.27 6.77 5.49
N GLU A 197 10.07 6.49 4.49
CA GLU A 197 11.30 7.22 4.19
C GLU A 197 11.23 7.85 2.80
N ASN A 198 12.01 8.89 2.55
CA ASN A 198 12.06 9.62 1.29
C ASN A 198 10.64 9.96 0.78
N VAL A 199 9.89 10.66 1.63
CA VAL A 199 8.52 11.08 1.37
C VAL A 199 8.52 12.35 0.53
N LYS A 200 7.75 12.35 -0.56
CA LYS A 200 7.56 13.50 -1.44
C LYS A 200 6.06 13.74 -1.66
N ILE A 201 5.57 14.89 -1.20
CA ILE A 201 4.20 15.35 -1.41
C ILE A 201 4.31 16.75 -2.03
N GLU A 202 4.07 16.87 -3.35
CA GLU A 202 4.23 18.13 -4.05
C GLU A 202 3.28 18.28 -5.25
N GLY A 203 3.00 19.52 -5.66
CA GLY A 203 2.23 19.82 -6.87
C GLY A 203 0.77 19.34 -6.85
N ASN A 204 0.26 18.85 -5.72
CA ASN A 204 -1.11 18.38 -5.63
C ASN A 204 -2.09 19.55 -5.53
N ASP A 205 -3.21 19.45 -6.26
CA ASP A 205 -4.29 20.42 -6.20
C ASP A 205 -5.40 19.95 -5.24
N PHE A 206 -5.61 20.70 -4.16
CA PHE A 206 -6.67 20.51 -3.18
C PHE A 206 -7.74 21.61 -3.24
N ALA A 207 -7.75 22.47 -4.27
CA ALA A 207 -8.70 23.60 -4.35
C ALA A 207 -10.18 23.14 -4.36
N GLY A 208 -10.45 21.96 -4.92
CA GLY A 208 -11.77 21.33 -4.90
C GLY A 208 -12.03 20.43 -3.69
N TRP A 209 -11.11 20.34 -2.73
CA TRP A 209 -11.20 19.47 -1.58
C TRP A 209 -11.64 20.19 -0.30
N LYS A 210 -11.72 19.49 0.81
CA LYS A 210 -12.17 20.00 2.11
C LYS A 210 -11.17 20.97 2.72
N GLU A 211 -11.62 22.10 3.22
CA GLU A 211 -10.78 23.19 3.75
C GLU A 211 -9.99 22.78 5.01
N ASP A 212 -10.49 21.81 5.80
CA ASP A 212 -9.86 21.32 7.03
C ASP A 212 -8.98 20.09 6.83
N ALA A 213 -8.68 19.74 5.58
CA ALA A 213 -7.85 18.59 5.25
C ALA A 213 -6.45 18.70 5.87
N THR A 214 -5.91 17.57 6.29
CA THR A 214 -4.60 17.48 6.93
C THR A 214 -3.73 16.41 6.27
N VAL A 215 -2.42 16.52 6.51
CA VAL A 215 -1.44 15.47 6.23
C VAL A 215 -0.92 14.94 7.56
N SER A 216 -1.05 13.63 7.81
CA SER A 216 -0.42 12.96 8.97
C SER A 216 0.91 12.34 8.54
N LEU A 217 1.97 12.65 9.29
CA LEU A 217 3.32 12.13 9.07
C LEU A 217 3.83 11.54 10.38
N HIS A 218 3.62 10.23 10.57
CA HIS A 218 4.04 9.53 11.77
C HIS A 218 5.30 8.69 11.53
N ASN A 219 6.37 8.93 12.30
CA ASN A 219 7.65 8.24 12.12
C ASN A 219 8.19 8.26 10.68
N CYS A 220 7.96 9.35 9.95
CA CYS A 220 8.48 9.54 8.59
C CYS A 220 9.78 10.32 8.62
N ILE A 221 10.73 9.96 7.73
CA ILE A 221 12.02 10.65 7.61
C ILE A 221 12.29 11.08 6.17
N HIS A 222 13.15 12.08 6.00
CA HIS A 222 13.48 12.69 4.70
C HIS A 222 12.23 13.16 3.94
N VAL A 223 11.40 13.97 4.62
CA VAL A 223 10.11 14.43 4.11
C VAL A 223 10.25 15.76 3.37
N LYS A 224 9.74 15.80 2.14
CA LYS A 224 9.43 17.03 1.41
C LYS A 224 7.91 17.13 1.26
N ASN A 225 7.29 18.10 1.88
CA ASN A 225 5.85 18.36 1.81
C ASN A 225 5.59 19.82 1.47
N ASP A 226 5.01 20.07 0.30
CA ASP A 226 4.55 21.38 -0.15
C ASP A 226 3.05 21.39 -0.50
N SER A 227 2.27 20.45 0.09
CA SER A 227 0.82 20.35 -0.14
C SER A 227 0.03 21.58 0.29
N GLY A 228 0.60 22.46 1.12
CA GLY A 228 -0.14 23.54 1.74
C GLY A 228 -1.07 23.12 2.88
N LEU A 229 -1.27 21.84 3.10
CA LEU A 229 -2.13 21.31 4.16
C LEU A 229 -1.43 21.33 5.52
N LYS A 230 -2.23 21.45 6.59
CA LYS A 230 -1.72 21.37 7.96
C LYS A 230 -1.15 19.96 8.22
N VAL A 231 0.11 19.94 8.69
CA VAL A 231 0.77 18.68 9.11
C VAL A 231 0.39 18.38 10.55
N VAL A 232 0.04 17.12 10.81
CA VAL A 232 -0.27 16.58 12.14
C VAL A 232 0.52 15.28 12.36
N ASP A 233 0.67 14.89 13.62
CA ASP A 233 1.15 13.55 14.00
C ASP A 233 -0.03 12.82 14.65
N SER A 234 -0.88 12.25 13.81
CA SER A 234 -2.11 11.59 14.24
C SER A 234 -2.35 10.36 13.37
N PRO A 235 -1.65 9.25 13.64
CA PRO A 235 -1.77 8.04 12.86
C PRO A 235 -3.19 7.49 12.91
N ASN A 236 -3.60 6.84 11.82
CA ASN A 236 -4.93 6.30 11.68
C ASN A 236 -5.13 5.08 12.61
N PRO A 237 -6.02 5.15 13.61
CA PRO A 237 -6.17 4.09 14.60
C PRO A 237 -6.77 2.79 14.05
N TYR A 238 -7.36 2.83 12.86
CA TYR A 238 -7.98 1.65 12.25
C TYR A 238 -6.96 0.65 11.72
N PHE A 239 -5.74 1.09 11.44
CA PHE A 239 -4.66 0.24 10.91
C PHE A 239 -3.62 -0.17 11.96
N GLU A 240 -3.69 0.37 13.17
CA GLU A 240 -2.75 0.04 14.25
C GLU A 240 -2.96 -1.36 14.86
N ARG A 241 -4.11 -2.00 14.63
CA ARG A 241 -4.56 -3.21 15.33
C ARG A 241 -4.64 -4.46 14.45
N ARG A 242 -3.98 -4.48 13.32
CA ARG A 242 -3.99 -5.66 12.45
C ARG A 242 -2.79 -6.56 12.62
#